data_0f0efcd30a5f769a069ef1cb458dbae5
#
_entry.id   0f0efcd30a5f769a069ef1cb458dbae5
#
_cell.length_a   1.000
_cell.length_b   1.000
_cell.length_c   1.000
_cell.angle_alpha   90.00
_cell.angle_beta   90.00
_cell.angle_gamma   90.00
#
_symmetry.space_group_name_H-M   'P 1'
#
loop_
_entity.id
_entity.type
_entity.pdbx_description
1 polymer ?
#
loop_
_entity_poly.entity_id
_entity_poly.type
_entity_poly.pdbx_seq_one_letter_code
_entity_poly.pdbx_strand_id
1 'polypeptide(L)'
;MISADNLASYQDAFAASPINRLMQNAVTESPITKVAMDRSIAVGIDKTVSHRLDDWKVTNQKKSGRCWLFSGLNSLRYAAAKQLNVQDFEFSQNWMLFWDKLEKSNYFLESMIDLADADADDRTVHHLLSDPIGDGGQWNMFVALVKKYGVVPKSAMPETESSSCTASLNEALQTLLRQGAHDLRALLSLIHI
;
A
#
# COMPACT_ATOMS: atom_id res chain seq x y z
N MET A 1 -13.31 29.93 -23.18
CA MET A 1 -14.46 29.91 -22.25
C MET A 1 -15.64 29.31 -22.99
N ILE A 2 -16.43 28.40 -22.42
CA ILE A 2 -17.60 27.80 -23.07
C ILE A 2 -18.68 28.87 -23.12
N SER A 3 -19.20 29.16 -24.29
CA SER A 3 -20.31 30.12 -24.48
C SER A 3 -21.69 29.48 -24.18
N ALA A 4 -22.72 30.30 -23.97
CA ALA A 4 -24.08 29.81 -23.77
C ALA A 4 -24.59 29.03 -25.00
N ASP A 5 -24.22 29.47 -26.20
CA ASP A 5 -24.61 28.80 -27.44
C ASP A 5 -23.95 27.44 -27.58
N ASN A 6 -22.67 27.31 -27.18
CA ASN A 6 -21.99 26.02 -27.13
C ASN A 6 -22.65 25.06 -26.13
N LEU A 7 -23.06 25.57 -24.97
CA LEU A 7 -23.73 24.76 -23.96
C LEU A 7 -25.08 24.24 -24.44
N ALA A 8 -25.88 25.11 -25.11
CA ALA A 8 -27.15 24.72 -25.71
C ALA A 8 -26.96 23.64 -26.79
N SER A 9 -25.97 23.83 -27.67
CA SER A 9 -25.63 22.83 -28.71
C SER A 9 -25.24 21.48 -28.14
N TYR A 10 -24.46 21.45 -27.02
CA TYR A 10 -24.09 20.20 -26.35
C TYR A 10 -25.29 19.52 -25.69
N GLN A 11 -26.20 20.29 -25.09
CA GLN A 11 -27.44 19.75 -24.52
C GLN A 11 -28.35 19.15 -25.60
N ASP A 12 -28.50 19.83 -26.74
CA ASP A 12 -29.29 19.34 -27.87
C ASP A 12 -28.68 18.05 -28.46
N ALA A 13 -27.35 18.02 -28.64
CA ALA A 13 -26.63 16.83 -29.11
C ALA A 13 -26.76 15.64 -28.13
N PHE A 14 -26.70 15.91 -26.83
CA PHE A 14 -26.93 14.88 -25.82
C PHE A 14 -28.36 14.35 -25.85
N ALA A 15 -29.35 15.24 -25.93
CA ALA A 15 -30.78 14.89 -25.94
C ALA A 15 -31.23 14.14 -27.21
N ALA A 16 -30.53 14.38 -28.34
CA ALA A 16 -30.82 13.73 -29.61
C ALA A 16 -30.60 12.20 -29.60
N SER A 17 -29.80 11.71 -28.68
CA SER A 17 -29.53 10.27 -28.57
C SER A 17 -30.30 9.61 -27.41
N PRO A 18 -31.23 8.66 -27.70
CA PRO A 18 -31.92 7.90 -26.64
C PRO A 18 -30.94 7.07 -25.76
N ILE A 19 -29.81 6.66 -26.34
CA ILE A 19 -28.76 5.90 -25.63
C ILE A 19 -28.13 6.76 -24.55
N ASN A 20 -27.89 8.04 -24.79
CA ASN A 20 -27.34 8.96 -23.80
C ASN A 20 -28.24 9.07 -22.56
N ARG A 21 -29.55 9.15 -22.76
CA ARG A 21 -30.51 9.15 -21.64
C ARG A 21 -30.52 7.83 -20.87
N LEU A 22 -30.49 6.71 -21.59
CA LEU A 22 -30.41 5.38 -20.96
C LEU A 22 -29.14 5.25 -20.12
N MET A 23 -28.01 5.66 -20.68
CA MET A 23 -26.72 5.62 -19.97
C MET A 23 -26.70 6.59 -18.78
N GLN A 24 -27.26 7.78 -18.91
CA GLN A 24 -27.40 8.73 -17.80
C GLN A 24 -28.18 8.11 -16.63
N ASN A 25 -29.34 7.49 -16.90
CA ASN A 25 -30.11 6.81 -15.86
C ASN A 25 -29.33 5.67 -15.22
N ALA A 26 -28.64 4.85 -16.04
CA ALA A 26 -27.85 3.73 -15.55
C ALA A 26 -26.71 4.15 -14.61
N VAL A 27 -25.94 5.21 -14.98
CA VAL A 27 -24.82 5.67 -14.16
C VAL A 27 -25.24 6.54 -12.97
N THR A 28 -26.48 7.04 -12.97
CA THR A 28 -27.05 7.75 -11.81
C THR A 28 -27.43 6.77 -10.69
N GLU A 29 -27.93 5.59 -11.06
CA GLU A 29 -28.38 4.56 -10.13
C GLU A 29 -27.30 3.51 -9.78
N SER A 30 -26.26 3.39 -10.61
CA SER A 30 -25.23 2.35 -10.45
C SER A 30 -23.81 2.89 -10.66
N PRO A 31 -22.81 2.36 -9.94
CA PRO A 31 -21.40 2.70 -10.18
C PRO A 31 -21.02 2.48 -11.64
N ILE A 32 -20.32 3.46 -12.22
CA ILE A 32 -19.89 3.42 -13.64
C ILE A 32 -19.11 2.13 -13.97
N THR A 33 -18.31 1.61 -13.05
CA THR A 33 -17.57 0.34 -13.20
C THR A 33 -18.47 -0.86 -13.42
N LYS A 34 -19.69 -0.86 -12.85
CA LYS A 34 -20.69 -1.92 -13.09
C LYS A 34 -21.38 -1.77 -14.44
N VAL A 35 -21.69 -0.52 -14.81
CA VAL A 35 -22.37 -0.22 -16.08
C VAL A 35 -21.45 -0.46 -17.27
N ALA A 36 -20.18 -0.10 -17.16
CA ALA A 36 -19.18 -0.27 -18.21
C ALA A 36 -18.65 -1.70 -18.36
N MET A 37 -19.03 -2.63 -17.47
CA MET A 37 -18.56 -4.01 -17.52
C MET A 37 -19.11 -4.73 -18.75
N ASP A 38 -18.23 -5.28 -19.58
CA ASP A 38 -18.63 -6.18 -20.64
C ASP A 38 -19.06 -7.53 -20.07
N ARG A 39 -20.37 -7.78 -20.09
CA ARG A 39 -20.94 -9.01 -19.53
C ARG A 39 -20.54 -10.24 -20.31
N SER A 40 -20.31 -10.14 -21.62
CA SER A 40 -19.92 -11.30 -22.45
C SER A 40 -18.54 -11.80 -22.04
N ILE A 41 -17.61 -10.88 -21.81
CA ILE A 41 -16.28 -11.19 -21.30
C ILE A 41 -16.37 -11.75 -19.88
N ALA A 42 -17.12 -11.07 -18.98
CA ALA A 42 -17.24 -11.50 -17.59
C ALA A 42 -17.83 -12.91 -17.42
N VAL A 43 -18.79 -13.29 -18.27
CA VAL A 43 -19.38 -14.64 -18.26
C VAL A 43 -18.47 -15.67 -18.93
N GLY A 44 -17.70 -15.26 -19.94
CA GLY A 44 -16.79 -16.14 -20.67
C GLY A 44 -15.49 -16.48 -19.93
N ILE A 45 -15.20 -15.83 -18.77
CA ILE A 45 -14.02 -16.14 -17.99
C ILE A 45 -14.13 -17.57 -17.43
N ASP A 46 -13.24 -18.45 -17.88
CA ASP A 46 -13.09 -19.77 -17.30
C ASP A 46 -12.46 -19.66 -15.91
N LYS A 47 -13.18 -20.13 -14.90
CA LYS A 47 -12.74 -20.16 -13.50
C LYS A 47 -12.20 -21.52 -13.07
N THR A 48 -12.06 -22.46 -14.01
CA THR A 48 -11.47 -23.76 -13.70
C THR A 48 -9.97 -23.62 -13.48
N VAL A 49 -9.45 -24.36 -12.51
CA VAL A 49 -8.03 -24.40 -12.18
C VAL A 49 -7.56 -25.85 -12.17
N SER A 50 -6.35 -26.12 -12.68
CA SER A 50 -5.78 -27.47 -12.71
C SER A 50 -5.40 -28.00 -11.33
N HIS A 51 -5.00 -27.09 -10.43
CA HIS A 51 -4.62 -27.41 -9.05
C HIS A 51 -5.19 -26.36 -8.12
N ARG A 52 -5.85 -26.79 -7.07
CA ARG A 52 -6.43 -25.92 -6.05
C ARG A 52 -5.89 -26.33 -4.68
N LEU A 53 -5.33 -25.37 -3.96
CA LEU A 53 -4.84 -25.52 -2.59
C LEU A 53 -5.88 -24.92 -1.65
N ASP A 54 -6.80 -25.74 -1.16
CA ASP A 54 -7.93 -25.28 -0.32
C ASP A 54 -7.65 -25.35 1.19
N ASP A 55 -6.46 -25.72 1.58
CA ASP A 55 -6.13 -26.12 2.96
C ASP A 55 -6.03 -24.95 3.95
N TRP A 56 -6.21 -23.70 3.48
CA TRP A 56 -5.87 -22.54 4.30
C TRP A 56 -6.94 -21.47 4.33
N LYS A 57 -7.18 -20.94 5.53
CA LYS A 57 -8.00 -19.72 5.67
C LYS A 57 -7.34 -18.54 4.97
N VAL A 58 -8.14 -17.72 4.31
CA VAL A 58 -7.68 -16.49 3.67
C VAL A 58 -7.14 -15.53 4.71
N THR A 59 -5.93 -15.01 4.47
CA THR A 59 -5.36 -13.93 5.27
C THR A 59 -5.95 -12.59 4.86
N ASN A 60 -6.09 -11.64 5.80
CA ASN A 60 -6.71 -10.36 5.53
C ASN A 60 -5.87 -9.21 6.09
N GLN A 61 -5.35 -8.36 5.20
CA GLN A 61 -4.54 -7.19 5.58
C GLN A 61 -5.33 -6.04 6.19
N LYS A 62 -6.65 -6.12 6.23
CA LYS A 62 -7.55 -5.06 6.74
C LYS A 62 -7.31 -3.72 6.02
N LYS A 63 -7.19 -2.62 6.79
CA LYS A 63 -6.95 -1.26 6.30
C LYS A 63 -5.47 -0.88 6.36
N SER A 64 -4.61 -1.74 5.80
CA SER A 64 -3.16 -1.51 5.75
C SER A 64 -2.60 -1.76 4.37
N GLY A 65 -1.50 -1.10 4.01
CA GLY A 65 -0.82 -1.29 2.72
C GLY A 65 0.18 -2.46 2.69
N ARG A 66 -0.04 -3.52 3.47
CA ARG A 66 0.86 -4.65 3.66
C ARG A 66 0.67 -5.81 2.67
N CYS A 67 0.01 -5.59 1.52
CA CYS A 67 -0.28 -6.65 0.55
C CYS A 67 0.97 -7.45 0.16
N TRP A 68 2.11 -6.80 0.01
CA TRP A 68 3.39 -7.42 -0.33
C TRP A 68 3.93 -8.34 0.77
N LEU A 69 3.78 -7.98 2.06
CA LEU A 69 4.14 -8.82 3.21
C LEU A 69 3.21 -10.04 3.30
N PHE A 70 1.90 -9.83 3.16
CA PHE A 70 0.92 -10.92 3.16
C PHE A 70 1.17 -11.89 2.02
N SER A 71 1.44 -11.38 0.80
CA SER A 71 1.74 -12.22 -0.35
C SER A 71 3.02 -13.02 -0.15
N GLY A 72 4.10 -12.36 0.29
CA GLY A 72 5.38 -13.01 0.56
C GLY A 72 5.28 -14.10 1.63
N LEU A 73 4.64 -13.81 2.77
CA LEU A 73 4.46 -14.77 3.85
C LEU A 73 3.55 -15.94 3.45
N ASN A 74 2.50 -15.69 2.67
CA ASN A 74 1.63 -16.74 2.16
C ASN A 74 2.36 -17.69 1.19
N SER A 75 3.32 -17.18 0.40
CA SER A 75 4.12 -18.04 -0.49
C SER A 75 5.01 -19.02 0.30
N LEU A 76 5.47 -18.63 1.49
CA LEU A 76 6.27 -19.49 2.37
C LEU A 76 5.43 -20.42 3.25
N ARG A 77 4.18 -20.05 3.50
CA ARG A 77 3.29 -20.68 4.48
C ARG A 77 3.08 -22.17 4.24
N TYR A 78 2.83 -22.56 2.99
CA TYR A 78 2.56 -23.96 2.63
C TYR A 78 3.77 -24.86 2.95
N ALA A 79 4.95 -24.47 2.47
CA ALA A 79 6.17 -25.26 2.70
C ALA A 79 6.51 -25.36 4.18
N ALA A 80 6.40 -24.26 4.92
CA ALA A 80 6.66 -24.22 6.36
C ALA A 80 5.69 -25.13 7.14
N ALA A 81 4.40 -25.02 6.85
CA ALA A 81 3.40 -25.83 7.56
C ALA A 81 3.53 -27.34 7.28
N LYS A 82 3.87 -27.70 6.03
CA LYS A 82 4.16 -29.09 5.68
C LYS A 82 5.39 -29.61 6.43
N GLN A 83 6.45 -28.81 6.49
CA GLN A 83 7.69 -29.18 7.18
C GLN A 83 7.48 -29.29 8.69
N LEU A 84 6.70 -28.40 9.29
CA LEU A 84 6.39 -28.38 10.72
C LEU A 84 5.27 -29.34 11.11
N ASN A 85 4.59 -29.95 10.14
CA ASN A 85 3.41 -30.81 10.33
C ASN A 85 2.30 -30.14 11.15
N VAL A 86 1.97 -28.88 10.84
CA VAL A 86 0.97 -28.09 11.54
C VAL A 86 -0.18 -27.72 10.60
N GLN A 87 -1.39 -27.58 11.17
CA GLN A 87 -2.58 -27.12 10.48
C GLN A 87 -2.90 -25.67 10.88
N ASP A 88 -3.65 -24.95 10.01
CA ASP A 88 -4.07 -23.56 10.27
C ASP A 88 -2.91 -22.60 10.64
N PHE A 89 -1.73 -22.88 10.13
CA PHE A 89 -0.55 -22.08 10.39
C PHE A 89 -0.57 -20.74 9.67
N GLU A 90 -0.13 -19.69 10.35
CA GLU A 90 0.05 -18.35 9.77
C GLU A 90 1.29 -17.69 10.38
N PHE A 91 2.10 -17.06 9.53
CA PHE A 91 3.20 -16.21 9.99
C PHE A 91 2.67 -14.85 10.48
N SER A 92 3.41 -14.21 11.37
CA SER A 92 3.11 -12.87 11.84
C SER A 92 3.45 -11.82 10.78
N GLN A 93 2.43 -11.18 10.23
CA GLN A 93 2.60 -10.02 9.36
C GLN A 93 2.93 -8.77 10.18
N ASN A 94 2.54 -8.73 11.46
CA ASN A 94 2.87 -7.65 12.36
C ASN A 94 4.36 -7.61 12.72
N TRP A 95 5.00 -8.79 12.87
CA TRP A 95 6.46 -8.90 13.00
C TRP A 95 7.19 -8.25 11.82
N MET A 96 6.78 -8.60 10.61
CA MET A 96 7.39 -8.05 9.40
C MET A 96 7.12 -6.56 9.25
N LEU A 97 5.92 -6.08 9.63
CA LEU A 97 5.59 -4.66 9.64
C LEU A 97 6.51 -3.88 10.57
N PHE A 98 6.75 -4.38 11.77
CA PHE A 98 7.62 -3.71 12.75
C PHE A 98 9.02 -3.48 12.18
N TRP A 99 9.62 -4.52 11.62
CA TRP A 99 10.97 -4.43 11.06
C TRP A 99 11.01 -3.58 9.78
N ASP A 100 9.98 -3.65 8.95
CA ASP A 100 9.86 -2.77 7.78
C ASP A 100 9.82 -1.30 8.20
N LYS A 101 9.02 -0.95 9.19
CA LYS A 101 8.96 0.42 9.70
C LYS A 101 10.27 0.88 10.30
N LEU A 102 10.95 0.03 11.05
CA LEU A 102 12.25 0.35 11.63
C LEU A 102 13.32 0.59 10.55
N GLU A 103 13.41 -0.31 9.57
CA GLU A 103 14.39 -0.17 8.46
C GLU A 103 14.13 1.08 7.61
N LYS A 104 12.88 1.35 7.27
CA LYS A 104 12.52 2.56 6.53
C LYS A 104 12.80 3.85 7.32
N SER A 105 12.53 3.82 8.61
CA SER A 105 12.85 4.95 9.49
C SER A 105 14.35 5.21 9.56
N ASN A 106 15.14 4.15 9.71
CA ASN A 106 16.60 4.25 9.70
C ASN A 106 17.12 4.78 8.35
N TYR A 107 16.63 4.22 7.25
CA TYR A 107 16.98 4.69 5.90
C TYR A 107 16.69 6.18 5.71
N PHE A 108 15.53 6.64 6.16
CA PHE A 108 15.15 8.05 6.08
C PHE A 108 16.10 8.94 6.90
N LEU A 109 16.40 8.58 8.15
CA LEU A 109 17.27 9.35 9.01
C LEU A 109 18.72 9.38 8.51
N GLU A 110 19.27 8.25 8.06
CA GLU A 110 20.58 8.19 7.40
C GLU A 110 20.63 9.06 6.15
N SER A 111 19.58 9.02 5.31
CA SER A 111 19.48 9.88 4.14
C SER A 111 19.45 11.37 4.51
N MET A 112 18.83 11.74 5.65
CA MET A 112 18.83 13.11 6.13
C MET A 112 20.20 13.56 6.63
N ILE A 113 20.99 12.65 7.19
CA ILE A 113 22.40 12.91 7.58
C ILE A 113 23.24 13.11 6.32
N ASP A 114 23.14 12.24 5.34
CA ASP A 114 23.87 12.33 4.07
C ASP A 114 23.55 13.63 3.28
N LEU A 115 22.34 14.15 3.45
CA LEU A 115 21.86 15.37 2.80
C LEU A 115 21.89 16.59 3.73
N ALA A 116 22.64 16.56 4.82
CA ALA A 116 22.65 17.64 5.83
C ALA A 116 23.07 18.99 5.23
N ASP A 117 24.02 18.99 4.30
CA ASP A 117 24.54 20.18 3.63
C ASP A 117 23.69 20.64 2.42
N ALA A 118 22.70 19.85 2.02
CA ALA A 118 21.80 20.24 0.93
C ALA A 118 20.76 21.26 1.41
N ASP A 119 20.37 22.18 0.54
CA ASP A 119 19.33 23.16 0.87
C ASP A 119 18.00 22.47 1.21
N ALA A 120 17.18 23.14 2.03
CA ALA A 120 15.85 22.64 2.37
C ALA A 120 14.93 22.52 1.13
N ASP A 121 15.19 23.35 0.10
CA ASP A 121 14.48 23.34 -1.18
C ASP A 121 15.07 22.36 -2.21
N ASP A 122 16.13 21.62 -1.84
CA ASP A 122 16.65 20.55 -2.69
C ASP A 122 15.55 19.53 -3.00
N ARG A 123 15.47 19.13 -4.27
CA ARG A 123 14.43 18.23 -4.76
C ARG A 123 14.41 16.88 -4.03
N THR A 124 15.59 16.36 -3.68
CA THR A 124 15.73 15.07 -3.00
C THR A 124 15.27 15.20 -1.54
N VAL A 125 15.71 16.25 -0.85
CA VAL A 125 15.30 16.57 0.52
C VAL A 125 13.79 16.74 0.59
N HIS A 126 13.21 17.53 -0.31
CA HIS A 126 11.76 17.74 -0.37
C HIS A 126 11.01 16.44 -0.62
N HIS A 127 11.50 15.61 -1.53
CA HIS A 127 10.88 14.30 -1.84
C HIS A 127 10.85 13.38 -0.62
N LEU A 128 11.97 13.25 0.08
CA LEU A 128 12.07 12.42 1.29
C LEU A 128 11.20 12.95 2.43
N LEU A 129 11.15 14.27 2.62
CA LEU A 129 10.30 14.89 3.66
C LEU A 129 8.82 14.83 3.33
N SER A 130 8.42 14.75 2.05
CA SER A 130 7.01 14.65 1.67
C SER A 130 6.37 13.32 2.09
N ASP A 131 7.10 12.21 1.98
CA ASP A 131 6.65 10.86 2.41
C ASP A 131 7.80 10.09 3.06
N PRO A 132 8.13 10.40 4.33
CA PRO A 132 9.24 9.77 5.05
C PRO A 132 9.10 8.26 5.19
N ILE A 133 7.88 7.76 5.31
CA ILE A 133 7.58 6.36 5.55
C ILE A 133 6.19 5.99 5.03
N GLY A 134 6.12 4.94 4.23
CA GLY A 134 4.88 4.38 3.71
C GLY A 134 4.78 2.89 3.99
N ASP A 135 3.66 2.27 3.63
CA ASP A 135 3.41 0.83 3.82
C ASP A 135 3.95 -0.03 2.67
N GLY A 136 4.09 0.54 1.48
CA GLY A 136 4.47 -0.17 0.27
C GLY A 136 5.83 -0.84 0.36
N GLY A 137 6.04 -1.90 -0.41
CA GLY A 137 7.32 -2.58 -0.52
C GLY A 137 7.35 -3.54 -1.70
N GLN A 138 8.52 -4.06 -1.97
CA GLN A 138 8.81 -4.92 -3.12
C GLN A 138 9.39 -6.25 -2.67
N TRP A 139 9.45 -7.22 -3.59
CA TRP A 139 9.98 -8.55 -3.32
C TRP A 139 11.38 -8.55 -2.68
N ASN A 140 12.29 -7.74 -3.18
CA ASN A 140 13.66 -7.67 -2.64
C ASN A 140 13.69 -7.15 -1.20
N MET A 141 12.81 -6.22 -0.85
CA MET A 141 12.66 -5.73 0.53
C MET A 141 12.14 -6.84 1.45
N PHE A 142 11.11 -7.59 1.00
CA PHE A 142 10.62 -8.75 1.73
C PHE A 142 11.72 -9.78 1.98
N VAL A 143 12.48 -10.14 0.94
CA VAL A 143 13.59 -11.10 1.07
C VAL A 143 14.68 -10.58 2.04
N ALA A 144 15.00 -9.30 2.00
CA ALA A 144 15.98 -8.69 2.91
C ALA A 144 15.51 -8.76 4.36
N LEU A 145 14.24 -8.42 4.63
CA LEU A 145 13.64 -8.50 5.97
C LEU A 145 13.65 -9.95 6.49
N VAL A 146 13.23 -10.91 5.68
CA VAL A 146 13.22 -12.34 6.06
C VAL A 146 14.64 -12.83 6.37
N LYS A 147 15.62 -12.47 5.55
CA LYS A 147 17.02 -12.85 5.76
C LYS A 147 17.62 -12.24 7.03
N LYS A 148 17.27 -10.99 7.33
CA LYS A 148 17.85 -10.25 8.47
C LYS A 148 17.16 -10.58 9.80
N TYR A 149 15.84 -10.69 9.81
CA TYR A 149 15.05 -10.80 11.05
C TYR A 149 14.29 -12.12 11.19
N GLY A 150 14.29 -12.94 10.15
CA GLY A 150 13.51 -14.18 10.13
C GLY A 150 12.01 -13.94 10.09
N VAL A 151 11.28 -15.02 10.30
CA VAL A 151 9.81 -15.03 10.39
C VAL A 151 9.38 -15.75 11.65
N VAL A 152 8.28 -15.33 12.24
CA VAL A 152 7.75 -15.94 13.47
C VAL A 152 6.27 -16.34 13.26
N PRO A 153 5.75 -17.31 14.01
CA PRO A 153 4.34 -17.63 14.01
C PRO A 153 3.50 -16.43 14.44
N LYS A 154 2.27 -16.33 13.96
CA LYS A 154 1.33 -15.24 14.28
C LYS A 154 1.10 -15.10 15.79
N SER A 155 1.14 -16.20 16.53
CA SER A 155 1.00 -16.21 18.00
C SER A 155 2.13 -15.50 18.74
N ALA A 156 3.33 -15.41 18.15
CA ALA A 156 4.47 -14.75 18.78
C ALA A 156 4.34 -13.20 18.73
N MET A 157 3.72 -12.67 17.68
CA MET A 157 3.41 -11.24 17.55
C MET A 157 2.07 -11.08 16.82
N PRO A 158 0.94 -11.11 17.55
CA PRO A 158 -0.39 -11.00 16.97
C PRO A 158 -0.65 -9.63 16.32
N GLU A 159 -1.68 -9.56 15.49
CA GLU A 159 -2.18 -8.29 14.93
C GLU A 159 -2.67 -7.35 16.04
N THR A 160 -2.41 -6.06 15.85
CA THR A 160 -2.88 -4.97 16.70
C THR A 160 -3.82 -4.06 15.90
N GLU A 161 -4.47 -3.11 16.55
CA GLU A 161 -5.24 -2.07 15.85
C GLU A 161 -4.33 -1.28 14.90
N SER A 162 -3.15 -0.86 15.36
CA SER A 162 -2.19 -0.12 14.55
C SER A 162 -1.67 -0.91 13.35
N SER A 163 -1.48 -2.23 13.46
CA SER A 163 -1.08 -3.05 12.32
C SER A 163 -2.23 -3.31 11.34
N SER A 164 -3.45 -3.35 11.85
CA SER A 164 -4.66 -3.59 11.05
C SER A 164 -5.19 -2.33 10.37
N CYS A 165 -4.85 -1.13 10.88
CA CYS A 165 -5.21 0.18 10.34
C CYS A 165 -4.00 1.12 10.44
N THR A 166 -3.10 1.05 9.46
CA THR A 166 -1.77 1.68 9.51
C THR A 166 -1.76 3.19 9.29
N ALA A 167 -2.87 3.81 8.91
CA ALA A 167 -2.92 5.25 8.61
C ALA A 167 -2.43 6.11 9.79
N SER A 168 -2.98 5.93 10.99
CA SER A 168 -2.58 6.71 12.18
C SER A 168 -1.16 6.38 12.65
N LEU A 169 -0.73 5.13 12.51
CA LEU A 169 0.66 4.74 12.78
C LEU A 169 1.62 5.47 11.84
N ASN A 170 1.33 5.49 10.55
CA ASN A 170 2.15 6.17 9.55
C ASN A 170 2.21 7.68 9.81
N GLU A 171 1.08 8.31 10.12
CA GLU A 171 1.02 9.73 10.45
C GLU A 171 1.89 10.09 11.67
N ALA A 172 1.81 9.30 12.73
CA ALA A 172 2.63 9.47 13.92
C ALA A 172 4.14 9.30 13.62
N LEU A 173 4.50 8.25 12.87
CA LEU A 173 5.88 8.01 12.46
C LEU A 173 6.40 9.10 11.52
N GLN A 174 5.62 9.55 10.56
CA GLN A 174 5.99 10.64 9.65
C GLN A 174 6.26 11.94 10.42
N THR A 175 5.42 12.26 11.40
CA THR A 175 5.62 13.43 12.26
C THR A 175 6.92 13.32 13.06
N LEU A 176 7.15 12.18 13.70
CA LEU A 176 8.36 11.92 14.47
C LEU A 176 9.63 11.97 13.59
N LEU A 177 9.58 11.40 12.40
CA LEU A 177 10.71 11.38 11.48
C LEU A 177 11.04 12.77 10.92
N ARG A 178 10.03 13.59 10.60
CA ARG A 178 10.25 14.98 10.20
C ARG A 178 10.88 15.82 11.32
N GLN A 179 10.42 15.62 12.56
CA GLN A 179 11.05 16.26 13.71
C GLN A 179 12.51 15.81 13.88
N GLY A 180 12.75 14.50 13.81
CA GLY A 180 14.11 13.95 13.87
C GLY A 180 15.01 14.47 12.75
N ALA A 181 14.52 14.59 11.54
CA ALA A 181 15.27 15.17 10.41
C ALA A 181 15.63 16.65 10.66
N HIS A 182 14.67 17.42 11.19
CA HIS A 182 14.92 18.82 11.57
C HIS A 182 16.01 18.93 12.62
N ASP A 183 15.93 18.13 13.68
CA ASP A 183 16.87 18.18 14.80
C ASP A 183 18.28 17.72 14.37
N LEU A 184 18.37 16.66 13.55
CA LEU A 184 19.65 16.21 12.97
C LEU A 184 20.30 17.29 12.10
N ARG A 185 19.56 17.92 11.22
CA ARG A 185 20.08 18.98 10.35
C ARG A 185 20.53 20.22 11.18
N ALA A 186 19.80 20.58 12.22
CA ALA A 186 20.18 21.67 13.13
C ALA A 186 21.47 21.35 13.87
N LEU A 187 21.63 20.13 14.39
CA LEU A 187 22.86 19.70 15.08
C LEU A 187 24.06 19.64 14.14
N LEU A 188 23.90 19.12 12.93
CA LEU A 188 24.99 18.98 11.95
C LEU A 188 25.45 20.35 11.43
N SER A 189 24.54 21.30 11.24
CA SER A 189 24.90 22.67 10.85
C SER A 189 25.74 23.41 11.91
N LEU A 190 25.62 23.04 13.19
CA LEU A 190 26.44 23.62 14.27
C LEU A 190 27.85 23.00 14.34
N ILE A 191 28.09 21.85 13.77
CA ILE A 191 29.40 21.18 13.76
C ILE A 191 30.29 21.71 12.63
N HIS A 192 29.70 22.30 11.58
CA HIS A 192 30.39 22.84 10.42
C HIS A 192 30.75 24.31 10.55
N ILE A 193 30.54 24.95 11.73
CA ILE A 193 31.04 26.31 12.10
C ILE A 193 32.28 26.15 12.95
#